data_e0a6fe9dfcbc753e677a8f587a6ae747
#
_entry.id   e0a6fe9dfcbc753e677a8f587a6ae747
#
_cell.length_a   1.000
_cell.length_b   1.000
_cell.length_c   1.000
_cell.angle_alpha   90.00
_cell.angle_beta   90.00
_cell.angle_gamma   90.00
#
_symmetry.space_group_name_H-M   'P 1'
#
loop_
_entity.id
_entity.type
_entity.pdbx_description
1 polymer ?
#
loop_
_entity_poly.entity_id
_entity_poly.type
_entity_poly.pdbx_seq_one_letter_code
_entity_poly.pdbx_strand_id
1 'polypeptide(L)'
;MKPAAAARALVSAALVVVVPLASATTAATAAANPVISSVAPDPSVQRGADGAFHVHATSDDWGDGAGSRLIPHFRSFDLVEWEYVGDAFAARPAWAPPGSFLWAPDVHLTATGAVMYYTTGGAAPCIGRATAPSVDGPWTHDPAPIVCHGAPEPYQDLDPMDPEVVVTDAGPVMLMGNFEGIHAVPMNATGTALDGDPVLVAGTGVEAPAVVTREGRTHLFTSAGLCCDGEASQYRVLGGRADGLFGPYGDRTGRPLVQAPGEPLPGDVILRGDDDWVGPGHVDVATDDAGGDWMLYHAAPRGNAVLPSGVQRRYLMLDRLDWVGGWPVVGDGTPSEARPADPVVALPVRLTAVGEASLRPGDDGTAADDDDEVIDLSVRVASTGTAYSGEVRATITGPDKRRLALPIVTGTGELPAVPVSVGAGASVDRPLTLRPAAPLAPGRHELVISISAADGGAAQELAVFGLEVAPDGTLSLGSGALGSAPIGSSGS
;
A
#
# COMPACT_ATOMS: atom_id res chain seq x y z
N MET A 1 -53.12 -27.99 74.58
CA MET A 1 -53.23 -27.08 73.48
C MET A 1 -51.89 -26.40 73.28
N LYS A 2 -51.10 -26.77 72.27
CA LYS A 2 -49.79 -26.15 71.98
C LYS A 2 -50.01 -25.15 70.86
N PRO A 3 -49.42 -23.96 70.87
CA PRO A 3 -49.46 -23.02 69.75
C PRO A 3 -48.41 -23.40 68.70
N ALA A 4 -48.80 -23.25 67.45
CA ALA A 4 -47.97 -23.47 66.27
C ALA A 4 -47.00 -22.30 66.05
N ALA A 5 -45.74 -22.61 65.74
CA ALA A 5 -44.72 -21.66 65.36
C ALA A 5 -44.79 -21.42 63.85
N ALA A 6 -44.96 -20.17 63.47
CA ALA A 6 -44.90 -19.74 62.11
C ALA A 6 -43.39 -19.50 61.63
N ALA A 7 -42.93 -20.26 60.70
CA ALA A 7 -41.60 -20.04 60.08
C ALA A 7 -41.72 -18.91 59.09
N ARG A 8 -40.92 -17.85 59.25
CA ARG A 8 -40.70 -16.78 58.26
C ARG A 8 -39.58 -17.22 57.33
N ALA A 9 -39.90 -17.41 56.05
CA ALA A 9 -38.89 -17.57 54.95
C ALA A 9 -38.25 -16.22 54.61
N LEU A 10 -36.96 -16.12 54.86
CA LEU A 10 -36.12 -14.99 54.29
C LEU A 10 -35.77 -15.28 52.82
N VAL A 11 -36.33 -14.47 52.00
CA VAL A 11 -35.91 -14.45 50.56
C VAL A 11 -34.72 -13.51 50.44
N SER A 12 -33.50 -14.08 50.24
CA SER A 12 -32.32 -13.31 49.92
C SER A 12 -32.31 -13.03 48.44
N ALA A 13 -32.53 -11.79 48.04
CA ALA A 13 -32.33 -11.35 46.67
C ALA A 13 -30.82 -11.09 46.42
N ALA A 14 -30.20 -11.92 45.60
CA ALA A 14 -28.86 -11.68 45.17
C ALA A 14 -28.88 -10.62 44.04
N LEU A 15 -28.28 -9.47 44.30
CA LEU A 15 -28.07 -8.42 43.31
C LEU A 15 -26.90 -8.83 42.43
N VAL A 16 -27.17 -9.26 41.20
CA VAL A 16 -26.14 -9.51 40.18
C VAL A 16 -25.73 -8.16 39.58
N VAL A 17 -24.58 -7.64 40.01
CA VAL A 17 -23.98 -6.47 39.40
C VAL A 17 -23.26 -6.95 38.14
N VAL A 18 -23.85 -6.72 36.98
CA VAL A 18 -23.18 -6.89 35.69
C VAL A 18 -22.26 -5.68 35.49
N VAL A 19 -20.97 -5.87 35.72
CA VAL A 19 -19.94 -4.91 35.36
C VAL A 19 -19.66 -5.14 33.87
N PRO A 20 -19.87 -4.15 32.99
CA PRO A 20 -19.43 -4.29 31.60
C PRO A 20 -17.88 -4.34 31.59
N LEU A 21 -17.30 -5.47 31.25
CA LEU A 21 -15.89 -5.49 30.84
C LEU A 21 -15.77 -4.69 29.56
N ALA A 22 -15.23 -3.48 29.67
CA ALA A 22 -14.72 -2.78 28.55
C ALA A 22 -13.51 -3.59 28.04
N SER A 23 -13.66 -4.30 26.94
CA SER A 23 -12.53 -4.88 26.20
C SER A 23 -11.68 -3.70 25.75
N ALA A 24 -10.53 -3.50 26.40
CA ALA A 24 -9.50 -2.66 25.85
C ALA A 24 -8.97 -3.38 24.60
N THR A 25 -9.52 -3.07 23.45
CA THR A 25 -8.82 -3.29 22.19
C THR A 25 -7.56 -2.45 22.28
N THR A 26 -6.40 -3.09 22.43
CA THR A 26 -5.13 -2.44 22.08
C THR A 26 -5.28 -2.12 20.60
N ALA A 27 -5.56 -0.85 20.30
CA ALA A 27 -5.39 -0.37 18.94
C ALA A 27 -3.95 -0.71 18.55
N ALA A 28 -3.79 -1.51 17.50
CA ALA A 28 -2.50 -1.59 16.84
C ALA A 28 -2.13 -0.14 16.54
N THR A 29 -0.95 0.28 16.97
CA THR A 29 -0.43 1.60 16.57
C THR A 29 -0.34 1.57 15.06
N ALA A 30 -1.23 2.32 14.40
CA ALA A 30 -1.18 2.47 12.95
C ALA A 30 0.23 2.92 12.58
N ALA A 31 0.79 2.36 11.51
CA ALA A 31 2.14 2.70 11.08
C ALA A 31 2.23 4.20 10.79
N ALA A 32 3.35 4.81 11.14
CA ALA A 32 3.58 6.24 10.99
C ALA A 32 4.21 6.53 9.62
N ASN A 33 4.08 7.75 9.14
CA ASN A 33 4.89 8.26 8.04
C ASN A 33 6.35 8.46 8.50
N PRO A 34 7.34 8.28 7.61
CA PRO A 34 7.21 7.86 6.22
C PRO A 34 7.03 6.34 6.09
N VAL A 35 6.43 5.86 4.99
CA VAL A 35 6.37 4.43 4.67
C VAL A 35 7.63 3.93 3.95
N ILE A 36 8.38 4.81 3.28
CA ILE A 36 9.73 4.54 2.78
C ILE A 36 10.63 5.67 3.26
N SER A 37 11.66 5.34 4.04
CA SER A 37 12.64 6.30 4.61
C SER A 37 13.94 6.41 3.80
N SER A 38 14.05 5.75 2.64
CA SER A 38 15.01 6.09 1.59
C SER A 38 14.42 7.17 0.68
N VAL A 39 15.28 7.79 -0.16
CA VAL A 39 14.82 8.81 -1.12
C VAL A 39 13.97 8.12 -2.20
N ALA A 40 12.68 8.41 -2.20
CA ALA A 40 11.70 7.85 -3.14
C ALA A 40 10.70 8.92 -3.60
N PRO A 41 11.16 9.96 -4.30
CA PRO A 41 10.32 11.09 -4.69
C PRO A 41 9.52 10.80 -5.95
N ASP A 42 8.47 11.59 -6.16
CA ASP A 42 7.67 11.62 -7.38
C ASP A 42 7.14 10.21 -7.70
N PRO A 43 6.39 9.60 -6.75
CA PRO A 43 5.99 8.20 -6.85
C PRO A 43 4.92 7.98 -7.91
N SER A 44 5.01 6.87 -8.63
CA SER A 44 3.90 6.27 -9.37
C SER A 44 3.57 4.91 -8.77
N VAL A 45 2.32 4.68 -8.37
CA VAL A 45 1.86 3.45 -7.74
C VAL A 45 0.95 2.65 -8.65
N GLN A 46 1.26 1.36 -8.83
CA GLN A 46 0.41 0.43 -9.57
C GLN A 46 0.22 -0.86 -8.80
N ARG A 47 -0.97 -1.43 -8.85
CA ARG A 47 -1.21 -2.77 -8.31
C ARG A 47 -0.91 -3.81 -9.38
N GLY A 48 0.13 -4.61 -9.17
CA GLY A 48 0.56 -5.65 -10.08
C GLY A 48 -0.43 -6.81 -10.19
N ALA A 49 -0.25 -7.65 -11.20
CA ALA A 49 -1.03 -8.87 -11.37
C ALA A 49 -0.76 -9.91 -10.26
N ASP A 50 0.33 -9.79 -9.53
CA ASP A 50 0.67 -10.56 -8.33
C ASP A 50 -0.13 -10.13 -7.08
N GLY A 51 -0.89 -9.02 -7.18
CA GLY A 51 -1.68 -8.43 -6.10
C GLY A 51 -0.90 -7.46 -5.22
N ALA A 52 0.42 -7.37 -5.39
CA ALA A 52 1.24 -6.38 -4.71
C ALA A 52 1.07 -4.99 -5.30
N PHE A 53 1.33 -3.97 -4.51
CA PHE A 53 1.52 -2.61 -4.97
C PHE A 53 2.99 -2.38 -5.32
N HIS A 54 3.22 -1.69 -6.40
CA HIS A 54 4.55 -1.35 -6.91
C HIS A 54 4.67 0.16 -7.01
N VAL A 55 5.73 0.71 -6.43
CA VAL A 55 6.08 2.13 -6.55
C VAL A 55 7.35 2.25 -7.36
N HIS A 56 7.30 3.08 -8.38
CA HIS A 56 8.48 3.56 -9.10
C HIS A 56 8.67 5.04 -8.77
N ALA A 57 9.92 5.47 -8.55
CA ALA A 57 10.21 6.82 -8.11
C ALA A 57 11.33 7.46 -8.94
N THR A 58 11.46 8.77 -8.85
CA THR A 58 12.52 9.55 -9.50
C THR A 58 13.92 9.05 -9.15
N SER A 59 14.79 9.04 -10.15
CA SER A 59 16.23 8.78 -10.00
C SER A 59 16.89 9.77 -9.05
N ASP A 60 17.51 9.28 -7.99
CA ASP A 60 18.26 10.12 -7.07
C ASP A 60 19.41 9.34 -6.42
N ASP A 61 20.39 10.05 -5.83
CA ASP A 61 21.49 9.43 -5.09
C ASP A 61 21.11 9.35 -3.61
N TRP A 62 21.04 8.13 -3.08
CA TRP A 62 20.65 7.90 -1.68
C TRP A 62 21.73 8.20 -0.67
N GLY A 63 22.94 8.59 -1.12
CA GLY A 63 24.08 8.86 -0.26
C GLY A 63 24.73 7.61 0.34
N ASP A 64 24.43 6.44 -0.20
CA ASP A 64 24.96 5.14 0.23
C ASP A 64 26.23 4.71 -0.53
N GLY A 65 26.70 5.56 -1.45
CA GLY A 65 27.89 5.29 -2.27
C GLY A 65 27.65 4.43 -3.50
N ALA A 66 26.42 3.98 -3.76
CA ALA A 66 26.08 3.24 -4.96
C ALA A 66 25.77 4.16 -6.17
N GLY A 67 25.69 5.48 -5.94
CA GLY A 67 25.38 6.48 -6.95
C GLY A 67 23.88 6.65 -7.18
N SER A 68 23.54 7.35 -8.27
CA SER A 68 22.14 7.63 -8.60
C SER A 68 21.40 6.38 -9.04
N ARG A 69 20.28 6.08 -8.41
CA ARG A 69 19.34 5.05 -8.83
C ARG A 69 18.72 5.42 -10.18
N LEU A 70 18.32 4.41 -10.94
CA LEU A 70 17.66 4.63 -12.25
C LEU A 70 16.22 4.17 -12.19
N ILE A 71 15.34 5.02 -11.65
CA ILE A 71 13.95 4.74 -11.29
C ILE A 71 13.89 3.59 -10.29
N PRO A 72 14.14 3.88 -8.98
CA PRO A 72 14.05 2.86 -7.95
C PRO A 72 12.63 2.30 -7.88
N HIS A 73 12.55 0.97 -7.75
CA HIS A 73 11.33 0.20 -7.69
C HIS A 73 11.17 -0.44 -6.32
N PHE A 74 10.00 -0.23 -5.72
CA PHE A 74 9.61 -0.79 -4.44
C PHE A 74 8.32 -1.60 -4.60
N ARG A 75 8.15 -2.61 -3.74
CA ARG A 75 6.98 -3.47 -3.70
C ARG A 75 6.41 -3.56 -2.30
N SER A 76 5.08 -3.63 -2.19
CA SER A 76 4.34 -3.78 -0.93
C SER A 76 3.10 -4.65 -1.13
N PHE A 77 2.75 -5.45 -0.11
CA PHE A 77 1.48 -6.19 -0.08
C PHE A 77 0.41 -5.53 0.80
N ASP A 78 0.72 -4.38 1.42
CA ASP A 78 -0.19 -3.69 2.34
C ASP A 78 -0.17 -2.16 2.22
N LEU A 79 0.64 -1.59 1.32
CA LEU A 79 0.91 -0.15 1.13
C LEU A 79 1.71 0.49 2.28
N VAL A 80 2.05 -0.25 3.33
CA VAL A 80 2.72 0.25 4.54
C VAL A 80 4.17 -0.20 4.60
N GLU A 81 4.38 -1.51 4.45
CA GLU A 81 5.71 -2.12 4.47
C GLU A 81 6.19 -2.29 3.02
N TRP A 82 7.35 -1.72 2.72
CA TRP A 82 7.89 -1.68 1.35
C TRP A 82 9.26 -2.32 1.27
N GLU A 83 9.44 -3.16 0.26
CA GLU A 83 10.72 -3.77 -0.11
C GLU A 83 11.31 -3.04 -1.32
N TYR A 84 12.59 -2.64 -1.25
CA TYR A 84 13.32 -2.19 -2.44
C TYR A 84 13.67 -3.41 -3.31
N VAL A 85 13.10 -3.47 -4.50
CA VAL A 85 13.30 -4.59 -5.45
C VAL A 85 14.55 -4.40 -6.31
N GLY A 86 14.87 -3.16 -6.62
CA GLY A 86 16.00 -2.77 -7.48
C GLY A 86 15.66 -1.55 -8.32
N ASP A 87 16.53 -1.21 -9.25
CA ASP A 87 16.26 -0.15 -10.22
C ASP A 87 15.49 -0.71 -11.43
N ALA A 88 14.51 0.03 -11.93
CA ALA A 88 13.76 -0.36 -13.12
C ALA A 88 14.68 -0.46 -14.35
N PHE A 89 15.72 0.36 -14.43
CA PHE A 89 16.62 0.40 -15.57
C PHE A 89 18.08 0.10 -15.20
N ALA A 90 18.72 -0.76 -16.01
CA ALA A 90 20.16 -1.01 -15.91
C ALA A 90 20.99 0.13 -16.55
N ALA A 91 20.38 0.92 -17.43
CA ALA A 91 21.04 2.01 -18.16
C ALA A 91 20.00 3.07 -18.59
N ARG A 92 20.47 4.26 -18.87
CA ARG A 92 19.66 5.34 -19.44
C ARG A 92 19.31 5.06 -20.90
N PRO A 93 18.23 5.66 -21.46
CA PRO A 93 17.89 5.49 -22.86
C PRO A 93 19.02 6.02 -23.75
N ALA A 94 19.32 5.29 -24.83
CA ALA A 94 20.45 5.60 -25.72
C ALA A 94 20.33 6.97 -26.43
N TRP A 95 19.12 7.51 -26.54
CA TRP A 95 18.84 8.80 -27.13
C TRP A 95 19.05 9.98 -26.18
N ALA A 96 19.03 9.74 -24.86
CA ALA A 96 19.23 10.81 -23.87
C ALA A 96 20.71 11.19 -23.76
N PRO A 97 21.02 12.47 -23.47
CA PRO A 97 22.38 12.89 -23.16
C PRO A 97 23.01 12.07 -22.03
N PRO A 98 24.30 11.78 -22.08
CA PRO A 98 24.99 11.10 -20.99
C PRO A 98 24.81 11.82 -19.65
N GLY A 99 24.43 11.06 -18.61
CA GLY A 99 24.22 11.63 -17.27
C GLY A 99 22.85 12.25 -17.03
N SER A 100 21.93 12.22 -18.02
CA SER A 100 20.54 12.68 -17.80
C SER A 100 19.91 11.97 -16.61
N PHE A 101 19.17 12.70 -15.79
CA PHE A 101 18.33 12.13 -14.77
C PHE A 101 17.06 11.53 -15.40
N LEU A 102 16.46 10.56 -14.74
CA LEU A 102 15.16 10.01 -15.08
C LEU A 102 14.20 10.38 -13.96
N TRP A 103 13.19 11.20 -14.25
CA TRP A 103 12.31 11.79 -13.26
C TRP A 103 10.85 11.42 -13.50
N ALA A 104 10.08 11.48 -12.41
CA ALA A 104 8.62 11.40 -12.40
C ALA A 104 8.09 10.30 -13.32
N PRO A 105 8.32 9.02 -12.97
CA PRO A 105 7.74 7.92 -13.72
C PRO A 105 6.22 7.92 -13.56
N ASP A 106 5.53 7.58 -14.63
CA ASP A 106 4.11 7.27 -14.64
C ASP A 106 3.93 5.89 -15.25
N VAL A 107 3.42 4.92 -14.47
CA VAL A 107 3.38 3.50 -14.82
C VAL A 107 1.94 3.03 -14.99
N HIS A 108 1.67 2.31 -16.07
CA HIS A 108 0.35 1.73 -16.36
C HIS A 108 0.46 0.26 -16.70
N LEU A 109 -0.50 -0.53 -16.20
CA LEU A 109 -0.69 -1.90 -16.65
C LEU A 109 -1.42 -1.93 -17.99
N THR A 110 -1.01 -2.84 -18.85
CA THR A 110 -1.64 -3.11 -20.15
C THR A 110 -2.08 -4.57 -20.20
N ALA A 111 -2.85 -4.94 -21.23
CA ALA A 111 -3.24 -6.32 -21.45
C ALA A 111 -2.05 -7.29 -21.65
N THR A 112 -0.88 -6.78 -22.00
CA THR A 112 0.31 -7.58 -22.38
C THR A 112 1.54 -7.29 -21.53
N GLY A 113 1.42 -6.49 -20.48
CA GLY A 113 2.54 -6.10 -19.62
C GLY A 113 2.33 -4.75 -18.95
N ALA A 114 3.36 -3.94 -18.94
CA ALA A 114 3.33 -2.59 -18.37
C ALA A 114 4.02 -1.59 -19.30
N VAL A 115 3.62 -0.32 -19.20
CA VAL A 115 4.25 0.83 -19.86
C VAL A 115 4.62 1.86 -18.80
N MET A 116 5.73 2.53 -18.96
CA MET A 116 6.20 3.63 -18.12
C MET A 116 6.50 4.83 -19.01
N TYR A 117 5.99 6.00 -18.62
CA TYR A 117 6.42 7.29 -19.15
C TYR A 117 7.29 7.96 -18.09
N TYR A 118 8.27 8.75 -18.49
CA TYR A 118 9.19 9.40 -17.56
C TYR A 118 9.82 10.62 -18.21
N THR A 119 10.25 11.58 -17.41
CA THR A 119 11.00 12.74 -17.88
C THR A 119 12.49 12.45 -17.91
N THR A 120 13.21 12.83 -18.97
CA THR A 120 14.67 12.94 -18.93
C THR A 120 15.07 14.35 -18.52
N GLY A 121 15.75 14.48 -17.37
CA GLY A 121 16.20 15.77 -16.87
C GLY A 121 17.38 16.33 -17.64
N GLY A 122 17.47 17.65 -17.69
CA GLY A 122 18.53 18.39 -18.35
C GLY A 122 18.05 19.73 -18.90
N ALA A 123 18.88 20.41 -19.70
CA ALA A 123 18.56 21.72 -20.26
C ALA A 123 17.40 21.71 -21.28
N ALA A 124 17.11 20.55 -21.85
CA ALA A 124 15.98 20.34 -22.76
C ALA A 124 15.31 19.01 -22.35
N PRO A 125 14.35 19.04 -21.41
CA PRO A 125 13.68 17.85 -20.95
C PRO A 125 12.89 17.18 -22.08
N CYS A 126 12.82 15.86 -22.03
CA CYS A 126 12.02 15.05 -22.95
C CYS A 126 11.20 14.04 -22.13
N ILE A 127 10.01 13.72 -22.61
CA ILE A 127 9.28 12.56 -22.10
C ILE A 127 9.69 11.33 -22.88
N GLY A 128 10.25 10.34 -22.17
CA GLY A 128 10.57 9.02 -22.67
C GLY A 128 9.47 8.02 -22.35
N ARG A 129 9.54 6.86 -23.03
CA ARG A 129 8.65 5.73 -22.79
C ARG A 129 9.46 4.44 -22.69
N ALA A 130 9.00 3.52 -21.86
CA ALA A 130 9.54 2.17 -21.78
C ALA A 130 8.41 1.16 -21.62
N THR A 131 8.68 -0.10 -21.97
CA THR A 131 7.73 -1.21 -21.84
C THR A 131 8.35 -2.38 -21.09
N ALA A 132 7.53 -3.17 -20.44
CA ALA A 132 7.94 -4.39 -19.76
C ALA A 132 6.86 -5.48 -19.84
N PRO A 133 7.23 -6.78 -19.70
CA PRO A 133 6.24 -7.86 -19.66
C PRO A 133 5.39 -7.87 -18.36
N SER A 134 5.86 -7.21 -17.30
CA SER A 134 5.13 -6.97 -16.04
C SER A 134 5.63 -5.68 -15.39
N VAL A 135 4.97 -5.23 -14.33
CA VAL A 135 5.40 -4.06 -13.56
C VAL A 135 6.78 -4.25 -12.90
N ASP A 136 7.18 -5.49 -12.66
CA ASP A 136 8.53 -5.84 -12.16
C ASP A 136 9.63 -5.69 -13.21
N GLY A 137 9.27 -5.49 -14.48
CA GLY A 137 10.23 -5.45 -15.58
C GLY A 137 10.48 -6.85 -16.22
N PRO A 138 11.61 -7.08 -16.91
CA PRO A 138 12.62 -6.07 -17.21
C PRO A 138 12.13 -4.99 -18.17
N TRP A 139 12.46 -3.74 -17.86
CA TRP A 139 12.03 -2.58 -18.64
C TRP A 139 12.95 -2.33 -19.84
N THR A 140 12.35 -1.97 -20.98
CA THR A 140 13.06 -1.64 -22.21
C THR A 140 12.62 -0.26 -22.70
N HIS A 141 13.56 0.66 -22.83
CA HIS A 141 13.30 1.99 -23.37
C HIS A 141 12.89 1.94 -24.83
N ASP A 142 11.97 2.79 -25.23
CA ASP A 142 11.69 3.06 -26.63
C ASP A 142 12.90 3.75 -27.29
N PRO A 143 13.08 3.58 -28.62
CA PRO A 143 14.27 4.09 -29.33
C PRO A 143 14.30 5.60 -29.49
N ALA A 144 13.22 6.30 -29.17
CA ALA A 144 13.09 7.75 -29.28
C ALA A 144 12.13 8.28 -28.18
N PRO A 145 12.25 9.55 -27.79
CA PRO A 145 11.30 10.20 -26.89
C PRO A 145 9.94 10.43 -27.55
N ILE A 146 8.90 10.60 -26.72
CA ILE A 146 7.55 11.01 -27.15
C ILE A 146 7.56 12.47 -27.61
N VAL A 147 8.11 13.36 -26.80
CA VAL A 147 8.20 14.79 -27.02
C VAL A 147 9.38 15.37 -26.26
N CYS A 148 10.01 16.42 -26.78
CA CYS A 148 11.06 17.17 -26.11
C CYS A 148 10.72 18.66 -26.09
N HIS A 149 11.29 19.38 -25.14
CA HIS A 149 11.21 20.84 -25.10
C HIS A 149 11.71 21.44 -26.43
N GLY A 150 10.95 22.41 -26.96
CA GLY A 150 11.20 22.99 -28.27
C GLY A 150 10.76 22.12 -29.45
N ALA A 151 9.82 21.20 -29.24
CA ALA A 151 9.16 20.45 -30.30
C ALA A 151 8.49 21.40 -31.32
N PRO A 152 8.26 20.96 -32.56
CA PRO A 152 7.55 21.78 -33.56
C PRO A 152 6.06 21.93 -33.20
N GLU A 153 5.40 22.88 -33.88
CA GLU A 153 3.94 23.03 -33.83
C GLU A 153 3.21 21.67 -33.97
N PRO A 154 2.13 21.43 -33.18
CA PRO A 154 1.50 22.34 -32.24
C PRO A 154 2.08 22.25 -30.81
N TYR A 155 3.24 21.63 -30.57
CA TYR A 155 3.81 21.26 -29.28
C TYR A 155 4.93 22.19 -28.81
N GLN A 156 5.19 23.30 -29.49
CA GLN A 156 6.30 24.23 -29.21
C GLN A 156 6.23 24.90 -27.83
N ASP A 157 5.00 25.04 -27.29
CA ASP A 157 4.73 25.69 -26.00
C ASP A 157 4.60 24.69 -24.85
N LEU A 158 4.87 23.38 -25.10
CA LEU A 158 4.83 22.39 -24.06
C LEU A 158 6.13 22.42 -23.23
N ASP A 159 5.99 22.25 -21.93
CA ASP A 159 7.07 21.87 -21.03
C ASP A 159 6.93 20.38 -20.71
N PRO A 160 7.71 19.50 -21.40
CA PRO A 160 7.52 18.05 -21.33
C PRO A 160 8.15 17.47 -20.05
N MET A 161 7.48 17.71 -18.91
CA MET A 161 7.85 17.23 -17.59
C MET A 161 6.64 16.60 -16.90
N ASP A 162 6.91 15.69 -15.98
CA ASP A 162 5.95 15.07 -15.09
C ASP A 162 4.73 14.48 -15.83
N PRO A 163 4.96 13.46 -16.69
CA PRO A 163 3.87 12.86 -17.44
C PRO A 163 2.89 12.14 -16.52
N GLU A 164 1.60 12.31 -16.79
CA GLU A 164 0.47 11.55 -16.25
C GLU A 164 -0.40 11.10 -17.41
N VAL A 165 -0.53 9.80 -17.64
CA VAL A 165 -1.31 9.27 -18.76
C VAL A 165 -2.62 8.68 -18.29
N VAL A 166 -3.71 9.20 -18.77
CA VAL A 166 -5.07 8.71 -18.48
C VAL A 166 -5.60 7.95 -19.68
N VAL A 167 -5.92 6.67 -19.50
CA VAL A 167 -6.55 5.86 -20.53
C VAL A 167 -8.06 6.11 -20.54
N THR A 168 -8.58 6.63 -21.65
CA THR A 168 -9.99 6.90 -21.85
C THR A 168 -10.59 5.99 -22.92
N ASP A 169 -11.92 5.96 -23.05
CA ASP A 169 -12.61 5.25 -24.15
C ASP A 169 -12.20 5.74 -25.53
N ALA A 170 -11.76 7.00 -25.64
CA ALA A 170 -11.30 7.62 -26.88
C ALA A 170 -9.80 7.37 -27.17
N GLY A 171 -9.07 6.79 -26.24
CA GLY A 171 -7.63 6.56 -26.28
C GLY A 171 -6.89 7.22 -25.12
N PRO A 172 -5.57 7.04 -25.04
CA PRO A 172 -4.76 7.64 -23.98
C PRO A 172 -4.61 9.16 -24.19
N VAL A 173 -4.55 9.87 -23.07
CA VAL A 173 -4.29 11.31 -23.02
C VAL A 173 -3.17 11.54 -22.03
N MET A 174 -2.13 12.26 -22.43
CA MET A 174 -1.03 12.63 -21.55
C MET A 174 -1.26 14.04 -20.99
N LEU A 175 -1.25 14.17 -19.65
CA LEU A 175 -1.08 15.45 -18.99
C LEU A 175 0.42 15.63 -18.72
N MET A 176 0.93 16.83 -18.90
CA MET A 176 2.33 17.16 -18.62
C MET A 176 2.50 18.65 -18.40
N GLY A 177 3.52 19.03 -17.69
CA GLY A 177 3.93 20.43 -17.53
C GLY A 177 4.66 20.70 -16.24
N ASN A 178 5.39 21.78 -16.25
CA ASN A 178 6.07 22.35 -15.12
C ASN A 178 5.75 23.85 -15.14
N PHE A 179 5.90 24.58 -14.17
CA PHE A 179 5.59 26.01 -13.88
C PHE A 179 5.01 26.88 -15.02
N GLU A 180 5.11 26.47 -16.28
CA GLU A 180 4.49 27.14 -17.45
C GLU A 180 3.02 26.74 -17.66
N GLY A 181 2.55 25.74 -16.90
CA GLY A 181 1.17 25.24 -16.92
C GLY A 181 1.06 23.77 -17.34
N ILE A 182 -0.04 23.15 -16.97
CA ILE A 182 -0.32 21.74 -17.29
C ILE A 182 -1.18 21.68 -18.55
N HIS A 183 -0.70 20.90 -19.54
CA HIS A 183 -1.43 20.62 -20.77
C HIS A 183 -1.89 19.17 -20.83
N ALA A 184 -3.13 18.94 -21.23
CA ALA A 184 -3.66 17.64 -21.60
C ALA A 184 -3.58 17.49 -23.13
N VAL A 185 -2.93 16.42 -23.61
CA VAL A 185 -2.70 16.20 -25.04
C VAL A 185 -3.13 14.77 -25.41
N PRO A 186 -4.06 14.59 -26.37
CA PRO A 186 -4.38 13.25 -26.87
C PRO A 186 -3.12 12.54 -27.42
N MET A 187 -3.10 11.24 -27.26
CA MET A 187 -2.06 10.38 -27.81
C MET A 187 -2.64 9.45 -28.88
N ASN A 188 -1.79 8.88 -29.72
CA ASN A 188 -2.19 7.80 -30.59
C ASN A 188 -2.63 6.56 -29.78
N ALA A 189 -3.39 5.65 -30.38
CA ALA A 189 -3.98 4.51 -29.69
C ALA A 189 -2.98 3.57 -29.00
N THR A 190 -1.70 3.64 -29.36
CA THR A 190 -0.61 2.83 -28.76
C THR A 190 0.16 3.58 -27.67
N GLY A 191 -0.16 4.85 -27.41
CA GLY A 191 0.55 5.67 -26.44
C GLY A 191 2.02 5.94 -26.79
N THR A 192 2.37 5.90 -28.09
CA THR A 192 3.76 6.05 -28.55
C THR A 192 4.07 7.42 -29.13
N ALA A 193 3.07 8.28 -29.28
CA ALA A 193 3.23 9.66 -29.77
C ALA A 193 2.03 10.51 -29.36
N LEU A 194 2.23 11.82 -29.23
CA LEU A 194 1.15 12.78 -29.15
C LEU A 194 0.40 12.82 -30.49
N ASP A 195 -0.95 12.92 -30.45
CA ASP A 195 -1.83 12.88 -31.64
C ASP A 195 -3.07 13.77 -31.41
N GLY A 196 -2.84 15.04 -31.16
CA GLY A 196 -3.91 16.03 -30.98
C GLY A 196 -3.39 17.38 -30.50
N ASP A 197 -4.27 18.37 -30.45
CA ASP A 197 -3.92 19.71 -30.00
C ASP A 197 -3.80 19.75 -28.47
N PRO A 198 -2.79 20.42 -27.92
CA PRO A 198 -2.67 20.63 -26.46
C PRO A 198 -3.81 21.50 -25.92
N VAL A 199 -4.36 21.11 -24.77
CA VAL A 199 -5.35 21.87 -24.01
C VAL A 199 -4.77 22.25 -22.66
N LEU A 200 -4.62 23.54 -22.36
CA LEU A 200 -4.20 24.02 -21.04
C LEU A 200 -5.29 23.73 -20.01
N VAL A 201 -4.98 22.94 -18.98
CA VAL A 201 -5.94 22.52 -17.94
C VAL A 201 -5.64 23.11 -16.56
N ALA A 202 -4.41 23.51 -16.29
CA ALA A 202 -4.01 24.34 -15.15
C ALA A 202 -2.98 25.37 -15.61
N GLY A 203 -3.04 26.58 -15.02
CA GLY A 203 -2.17 27.68 -15.40
C GLY A 203 -0.77 27.60 -14.80
N THR A 204 -0.02 28.70 -14.92
CA THR A 204 1.39 28.78 -14.49
C THR A 204 1.57 28.61 -12.98
N GLY A 205 2.73 28.11 -12.55
CA GLY A 205 3.13 28.01 -11.14
C GLY A 205 2.79 26.66 -10.48
N VAL A 206 2.44 25.66 -11.27
CA VAL A 206 2.18 24.28 -10.84
C VAL A 206 2.89 23.27 -11.73
N GLU A 207 3.15 22.08 -11.17
CA GLU A 207 3.73 20.92 -11.84
C GLU A 207 3.06 19.63 -11.33
N ALA A 208 3.57 18.46 -11.72
CA ALA A 208 3.18 17.17 -11.19
C ALA A 208 1.66 16.93 -11.25
N PRO A 209 1.06 16.87 -12.45
CA PRO A 209 -0.35 16.50 -12.58
C PRO A 209 -0.59 15.06 -12.13
N ALA A 210 -1.68 14.83 -11.38
CA ALA A 210 -2.23 13.50 -11.13
C ALA A 210 -3.75 13.56 -11.23
N VAL A 211 -4.37 12.54 -11.83
CA VAL A 211 -5.80 12.54 -12.15
C VAL A 211 -6.52 11.40 -11.47
N VAL A 212 -7.57 11.72 -10.74
CA VAL A 212 -8.48 10.73 -10.15
C VAL A 212 -9.91 10.97 -10.62
N THR A 213 -10.56 9.94 -11.15
CA THR A 213 -11.99 9.98 -11.45
C THR A 213 -12.78 9.38 -10.29
N ARG A 214 -13.64 10.18 -9.67
CA ARG A 214 -14.49 9.75 -8.56
C ARG A 214 -15.92 10.26 -8.76
N GLU A 215 -16.91 9.37 -8.61
CA GLU A 215 -18.34 9.70 -8.73
C GLU A 215 -18.70 10.45 -10.03
N GLY A 216 -18.03 10.09 -11.14
CA GLY A 216 -18.25 10.69 -12.46
C GLY A 216 -17.66 12.11 -12.61
N ARG A 217 -16.82 12.53 -11.68
CA ARG A 217 -16.05 13.78 -11.74
C ARG A 217 -14.56 13.47 -11.90
N THR A 218 -13.87 14.33 -12.63
CA THR A 218 -12.42 14.28 -12.78
C THR A 218 -11.76 15.28 -11.82
N HIS A 219 -10.90 14.78 -10.96
CA HIS A 219 -10.10 15.58 -10.02
C HIS A 219 -8.68 15.66 -10.55
N LEU A 220 -8.15 16.86 -10.64
CA LEU A 220 -6.77 17.15 -10.99
C LEU A 220 -6.05 17.61 -9.73
N PHE A 221 -5.03 16.86 -9.31
CA PHE A 221 -4.06 17.30 -8.34
C PHE A 221 -2.86 17.88 -9.09
N THR A 222 -2.28 18.91 -8.52
CA THR A 222 -1.03 19.52 -8.99
C THR A 222 -0.20 19.92 -7.78
N SER A 223 1.08 20.15 -7.98
CA SER A 223 1.96 20.62 -6.92
C SER A 223 2.46 22.02 -7.21
N ALA A 224 2.56 22.85 -6.18
CA ALA A 224 2.97 24.25 -6.28
C ALA A 224 4.06 24.60 -5.30
N GLY A 225 4.94 25.52 -5.67
CA GLY A 225 6.14 25.88 -4.93
C GLY A 225 7.37 25.08 -5.37
N LEU A 226 8.51 25.26 -4.75
CA LEU A 226 9.74 24.54 -5.09
C LEU A 226 9.85 23.25 -4.27
N CYS A 227 9.90 22.10 -4.94
CA CYS A 227 10.03 20.78 -4.31
C CYS A 227 11.37 20.60 -3.56
N CYS A 228 12.41 21.22 -4.09
CA CYS A 228 13.80 20.83 -3.84
C CYS A 228 14.62 21.97 -3.21
N ASP A 229 14.03 22.75 -2.31
CA ASP A 229 14.63 23.89 -1.60
C ASP A 229 14.96 23.58 -0.11
N GLY A 230 15.19 22.33 0.22
CA GLY A 230 15.51 21.87 1.57
C GLY A 230 14.44 22.30 2.59
N GLU A 231 14.90 22.86 3.70
CA GLU A 231 14.05 23.39 4.77
C GLU A 231 13.15 24.55 4.33
N ALA A 232 13.51 25.24 3.26
CA ALA A 232 12.75 26.37 2.71
C ALA A 232 11.65 25.95 1.73
N SER A 233 11.55 24.67 1.41
CA SER A 233 10.52 24.16 0.51
C SER A 233 9.13 24.57 0.97
N GLN A 234 8.36 25.15 0.05
CA GLN A 234 6.95 25.49 0.20
C GLN A 234 6.08 24.65 -0.74
N TYR A 235 6.60 23.51 -1.16
CA TYR A 235 5.89 22.59 -2.02
C TYR A 235 4.62 22.12 -1.32
N ARG A 236 3.52 22.03 -2.04
CA ARG A 236 2.21 21.66 -1.52
C ARG A 236 1.32 21.16 -2.64
N VAL A 237 0.35 20.33 -2.29
CA VAL A 237 -0.65 19.79 -3.22
C VAL A 237 -1.84 20.74 -3.33
N LEU A 238 -2.20 21.06 -4.55
CA LEU A 238 -3.42 21.78 -4.91
C LEU A 238 -4.37 20.82 -5.63
N GLY A 239 -5.67 21.05 -5.49
CA GLY A 239 -6.70 20.26 -6.16
C GLY A 239 -7.74 21.13 -6.86
N GLY A 240 -8.25 20.60 -7.97
CA GLY A 240 -9.40 21.14 -8.69
C GLY A 240 -10.25 20.04 -9.29
N ARG A 241 -11.44 20.37 -9.77
CA ARG A 241 -12.41 19.41 -10.28
C ARG A 241 -13.07 19.88 -11.57
N ALA A 242 -13.34 18.94 -12.48
CA ALA A 242 -14.06 19.15 -13.74
C ALA A 242 -15.07 18.02 -14.02
N ASP A 243 -15.89 18.21 -15.04
CA ASP A 243 -16.78 17.17 -15.56
C ASP A 243 -16.06 16.17 -16.49
N GLY A 244 -14.88 16.53 -17.00
CA GLY A 244 -14.07 15.68 -17.88
C GLY A 244 -12.61 16.07 -17.88
N LEU A 245 -11.78 15.21 -18.49
CA LEU A 245 -10.32 15.28 -18.45
C LEU A 245 -9.73 16.58 -19.00
N PHE A 246 -10.36 17.16 -20.02
CA PHE A 246 -9.91 18.41 -20.63
C PHE A 246 -10.44 19.66 -19.93
N GLY A 247 -11.09 19.51 -18.78
CA GLY A 247 -11.61 20.61 -17.99
C GLY A 247 -12.91 21.25 -18.55
N PRO A 248 -13.20 22.53 -18.24
CA PRO A 248 -12.40 23.39 -17.37
C PRO A 248 -12.41 22.92 -15.90
N TYR A 249 -11.25 22.89 -15.29
CA TYR A 249 -11.12 22.61 -13.85
C TYR A 249 -11.36 23.87 -13.03
N GLY A 250 -11.96 23.69 -11.87
CA GLY A 250 -12.18 24.77 -10.89
C GLY A 250 -11.97 24.31 -9.46
N ASP A 251 -11.61 25.23 -8.57
CA ASP A 251 -11.56 25.01 -7.13
C ASP A 251 -12.97 24.99 -6.50
N ARG A 252 -13.08 24.76 -5.18
CA ARG A 252 -14.38 24.71 -4.45
C ARG A 252 -15.19 26.01 -4.55
N THR A 253 -14.54 27.14 -4.83
CA THR A 253 -15.21 28.42 -5.02
C THR A 253 -15.69 28.65 -6.45
N GLY A 254 -15.36 27.71 -7.36
CA GLY A 254 -15.66 27.81 -8.79
C GLY A 254 -14.63 28.62 -9.57
N ARG A 255 -13.49 28.97 -8.99
CA ARG A 255 -12.44 29.71 -9.66
C ARG A 255 -11.67 28.76 -10.59
N PRO A 256 -11.50 29.11 -11.89
CA PRO A 256 -10.79 28.26 -12.83
C PRO A 256 -9.33 28.02 -12.44
N LEU A 257 -8.80 26.80 -12.68
CA LEU A 257 -7.38 26.49 -12.47
C LEU A 257 -6.47 27.16 -13.52
N VAL A 258 -7.01 27.50 -14.66
CA VAL A 258 -6.34 28.36 -15.66
C VAL A 258 -6.61 29.82 -15.27
N GLN A 259 -5.65 30.43 -14.55
CA GLN A 259 -5.77 31.84 -14.13
C GLN A 259 -5.26 32.81 -15.19
N ALA A 260 -5.75 34.06 -15.09
CA ALA A 260 -5.17 35.14 -15.87
C ALA A 260 -3.78 35.55 -15.34
N PRO A 261 -2.90 36.10 -16.20
CA PRO A 261 -1.58 36.57 -15.76
C PRO A 261 -1.66 37.57 -14.58
N GLY A 262 -0.90 37.31 -13.53
CA GLY A 262 -0.86 38.13 -12.32
C GLY A 262 -1.93 37.83 -11.26
N GLU A 263 -2.85 36.97 -11.55
CA GLU A 263 -3.82 36.43 -10.57
C GLU A 263 -3.13 35.46 -9.59
N PRO A 264 -3.58 35.41 -8.32
CA PRO A 264 -3.08 34.40 -7.39
C PRO A 264 -3.33 32.99 -7.88
N LEU A 265 -2.43 32.07 -7.54
CA LEU A 265 -2.55 30.66 -7.92
C LEU A 265 -3.89 30.06 -7.43
N PRO A 266 -4.71 29.49 -8.32
CA PRO A 266 -5.97 28.85 -7.96
C PRO A 266 -5.75 27.41 -7.46
N GLY A 267 -6.83 26.81 -6.97
CA GLY A 267 -6.87 25.45 -6.46
C GLY A 267 -7.01 25.40 -4.94
N ASP A 268 -7.70 24.38 -4.48
CA ASP A 268 -7.81 24.10 -3.04
C ASP A 268 -6.50 23.49 -2.53
N VAL A 269 -5.98 23.97 -1.41
CA VAL A 269 -4.85 23.32 -0.75
C VAL A 269 -5.33 22.01 -0.14
N ILE A 270 -4.84 20.89 -0.67
CA ILE A 270 -5.16 19.54 -0.20
C ILE A 270 -4.16 19.09 0.85
N LEU A 271 -2.87 19.41 0.63
CA LEU A 271 -1.79 19.00 1.52
C LEU A 271 -0.69 20.07 1.53
N ARG A 272 -0.16 20.38 2.71
CA ARG A 272 0.96 21.31 2.94
C ARG A 272 1.89 20.79 4.03
N GLY A 273 3.09 21.33 4.12
CA GLY A 273 4.01 21.07 5.23
C GLY A 273 3.51 21.58 6.59
N ASP A 274 4.10 21.06 7.64
CA ASP A 274 3.82 21.39 9.05
C ASP A 274 5.12 21.59 9.85
N ASP A 275 5.08 21.36 11.15
CA ASP A 275 6.24 21.48 12.04
C ASP A 275 7.24 20.31 11.91
N ASP A 276 6.81 19.15 11.38
CA ASP A 276 7.62 17.94 11.24
C ASP A 276 8.04 17.67 9.79
N TRP A 277 7.24 18.10 8.82
CA TRP A 277 7.42 17.79 7.40
C TRP A 277 7.43 19.04 6.54
N VAL A 278 8.35 19.09 5.56
CA VAL A 278 8.42 20.15 4.55
C VAL A 278 8.18 19.58 3.16
N GLY A 279 7.57 20.40 2.33
CA GLY A 279 7.46 20.15 0.90
C GLY A 279 6.71 18.90 0.49
N PRO A 280 5.52 18.59 1.06
CA PRO A 280 4.71 17.48 0.57
C PRO A 280 4.18 17.77 -0.83
N GLY A 281 4.31 16.81 -1.74
CA GLY A 281 3.80 16.97 -3.11
C GLY A 281 4.12 15.82 -4.02
N HIS A 282 3.79 16.01 -5.30
CA HIS A 282 3.90 15.04 -6.37
C HIS A 282 3.21 13.73 -5.99
N VAL A 283 1.90 13.71 -6.16
CA VAL A 283 1.03 12.66 -5.63
C VAL A 283 0.69 11.61 -6.68
N ASP A 284 0.44 10.40 -6.21
CA ASP A 284 -0.35 9.39 -6.91
C ASP A 284 -1.33 8.73 -5.93
N VAL A 285 -2.35 8.03 -6.42
CA VAL A 285 -3.43 7.51 -5.60
C VAL A 285 -3.65 6.02 -5.85
N ALA A 286 -3.60 5.24 -4.77
CA ALA A 286 -3.97 3.83 -4.78
C ALA A 286 -5.33 3.61 -4.11
N THR A 287 -6.10 2.63 -4.59
CA THR A 287 -7.34 2.20 -3.95
C THR A 287 -7.12 0.84 -3.30
N ASP A 288 -7.48 0.70 -2.03
CA ASP A 288 -7.40 -0.55 -1.29
C ASP A 288 -8.61 -1.49 -1.57
N ASP A 289 -8.58 -2.71 -1.04
CA ASP A 289 -9.64 -3.72 -1.29
C ASP A 289 -10.97 -3.41 -0.58
N ALA A 290 -11.00 -2.46 0.34
CA ALA A 290 -12.22 -1.92 0.94
C ALA A 290 -12.80 -0.75 0.14
N GLY A 291 -12.16 -0.34 -0.96
CA GLY A 291 -12.53 0.80 -1.79
C GLY A 291 -12.13 2.14 -1.19
N GLY A 292 -11.18 2.14 -0.25
CA GLY A 292 -10.56 3.31 0.31
C GLY A 292 -9.44 3.86 -0.56
N ASP A 293 -9.43 5.16 -0.79
CA ASP A 293 -8.36 5.80 -1.56
C ASP A 293 -7.24 6.26 -0.62
N TRP A 294 -6.00 6.11 -1.08
CA TRP A 294 -4.77 6.41 -0.37
C TRP A 294 -3.86 7.26 -1.25
N MET A 295 -3.43 8.39 -0.72
CA MET A 295 -2.52 9.30 -1.41
C MET A 295 -1.09 8.93 -1.05
N LEU A 296 -0.28 8.60 -2.06
CA LEU A 296 1.15 8.46 -1.96
C LEU A 296 1.78 9.76 -2.47
N TYR A 297 2.78 10.25 -1.79
CA TYR A 297 3.45 11.51 -2.12
C TYR A 297 4.82 11.56 -1.46
N HIS A 298 5.67 12.51 -1.83
CA HIS A 298 6.90 12.70 -1.09
C HIS A 298 6.83 13.86 -0.10
N ALA A 299 7.59 13.78 0.99
CA ALA A 299 7.89 14.90 1.88
C ALA A 299 9.28 14.74 2.53
N ALA A 300 9.85 15.83 3.03
CA ALA A 300 11.15 15.79 3.69
C ALA A 300 11.01 16.09 5.19
N PRO A 301 11.80 15.42 6.07
CA PRO A 301 11.75 15.68 7.50
C PRO A 301 12.33 17.05 7.82
N ARG A 302 11.59 17.88 8.57
CA ARG A 302 12.04 19.19 9.00
C ARG A 302 13.25 19.06 9.95
N GLY A 303 14.22 19.95 9.80
CA GLY A 303 15.49 19.90 10.54
C GLY A 303 16.50 18.90 9.97
N ASN A 304 16.13 18.11 8.96
CA ASN A 304 17.00 17.14 8.29
C ASN A 304 16.58 16.90 6.83
N ALA A 305 16.18 17.93 6.13
CA ALA A 305 15.59 17.83 4.79
C ALA A 305 16.59 17.45 3.69
N VAL A 306 17.90 17.48 3.95
CA VAL A 306 18.95 17.27 2.94
C VAL A 306 19.96 16.24 3.40
N LEU A 307 20.37 15.34 2.51
CA LEU A 307 21.47 14.42 2.72
C LEU A 307 22.83 15.18 2.74
N PRO A 308 23.87 14.61 3.35
CA PRO A 308 25.22 15.18 3.27
C PRO A 308 25.75 15.40 1.85
N SER A 309 25.22 14.64 0.87
CA SER A 309 25.50 14.78 -0.56
C SER A 309 24.85 16.01 -1.21
N GLY A 310 23.91 16.68 -0.52
CA GLY A 310 23.09 17.77 -1.06
C GLY A 310 21.76 17.32 -1.67
N VAL A 311 21.50 16.04 -1.75
CA VAL A 311 20.22 15.48 -2.24
C VAL A 311 19.13 15.68 -1.18
N GLN A 312 17.92 16.05 -1.63
CA GLN A 312 16.76 16.21 -0.76
C GLN A 312 16.29 14.86 -0.22
N ARG A 313 15.93 14.78 1.07
CA ARG A 313 15.36 13.58 1.70
C ARG A 313 13.86 13.47 1.41
N ARG A 314 13.51 13.34 0.17
CA ARG A 314 12.10 13.18 -0.22
C ARG A 314 11.68 11.72 0.03
N TYR A 315 11.11 11.47 1.22
CA TYR A 315 10.63 10.15 1.66
C TYR A 315 9.23 9.89 1.12
N LEU A 316 8.88 8.62 0.89
CA LEU A 316 7.52 8.25 0.53
C LEU A 316 6.60 8.31 1.75
N MET A 317 5.52 9.03 1.59
CA MET A 317 4.45 9.20 2.56
C MET A 317 3.18 8.50 2.08
N LEU A 318 2.31 8.13 3.03
CA LEU A 318 1.03 7.51 2.75
C LEU A 318 -0.03 8.08 3.67
N ASP A 319 -1.09 8.66 3.12
CA ASP A 319 -2.22 9.17 3.88
C ASP A 319 -3.56 8.78 3.27
N ARG A 320 -4.57 8.65 4.13
CA ARG A 320 -5.93 8.41 3.69
C ARG A 320 -6.45 9.60 2.89
N LEU A 321 -6.96 9.33 1.68
CA LEU A 321 -7.67 10.31 0.86
C LEU A 321 -9.17 10.11 1.02
N ASP A 322 -9.82 11.00 1.76
CA ASP A 322 -11.25 11.00 1.95
C ASP A 322 -11.96 11.92 0.94
N TRP A 323 -13.26 11.66 0.71
CA TRP A 323 -14.09 12.44 -0.20
C TRP A 323 -15.25 13.07 0.56
N VAL A 324 -15.17 14.37 0.83
CA VAL A 324 -16.18 15.11 1.59
C VAL A 324 -16.94 16.06 0.68
N GLY A 325 -18.22 15.77 0.46
CA GLY A 325 -19.05 16.55 -0.48
C GLY A 325 -18.52 16.48 -1.92
N GLY A 326 -17.88 15.37 -2.30
CA GLY A 326 -17.26 15.14 -3.61
C GLY A 326 -15.96 15.95 -3.82
N TRP A 327 -15.24 16.28 -2.74
CA TRP A 327 -13.94 16.94 -2.78
C TRP A 327 -12.91 16.14 -1.97
N PRO A 328 -11.67 16.07 -2.46
CA PRO A 328 -10.59 15.36 -1.77
C PRO A 328 -10.19 16.06 -0.46
N VAL A 329 -9.94 15.26 0.57
CA VAL A 329 -9.47 15.71 1.88
C VAL A 329 -8.44 14.71 2.41
N VAL A 330 -7.30 15.20 2.88
CA VAL A 330 -6.28 14.42 3.55
C VAL A 330 -6.18 14.94 4.99
N GLY A 331 -6.65 14.15 5.97
CA GLY A 331 -6.57 14.50 7.39
C GLY A 331 -6.96 15.95 7.69
N ASP A 332 -6.06 16.70 8.29
CA ASP A 332 -6.17 18.14 8.54
C ASP A 332 -5.44 19.00 7.46
N GLY A 333 -4.99 18.38 6.39
CA GLY A 333 -4.26 18.99 5.29
C GLY A 333 -2.74 19.03 5.51
N THR A 334 -2.22 18.18 6.39
CA THR A 334 -0.78 17.98 6.63
C THR A 334 -0.43 16.49 6.63
N PRO A 335 0.84 16.10 6.45
CA PRO A 335 1.26 14.72 6.58
C PRO A 335 0.93 14.14 7.97
N SER A 336 0.31 12.96 8.04
CA SER A 336 -0.09 12.38 9.33
C SER A 336 1.11 11.81 10.08
N GLU A 337 1.19 12.07 11.40
CA GLU A 337 2.13 11.38 12.29
C GLU A 337 1.71 9.93 12.55
N ALA A 338 0.41 9.67 12.60
CA ALA A 338 -0.17 8.35 12.78
C ALA A 338 -1.48 8.25 12.00
N ARG A 339 -1.60 7.26 11.14
CA ARG A 339 -2.85 7.01 10.41
C ARG A 339 -3.93 6.47 11.34
N PRO A 340 -5.20 6.85 11.18
CA PRO A 340 -6.29 6.34 12.00
C PRO A 340 -6.55 4.84 11.76
N ALA A 341 -6.18 4.33 10.59
CA ALA A 341 -6.21 2.92 10.21
C ALA A 341 -5.20 2.69 9.07
N ASP A 342 -4.78 1.45 8.88
CA ASP A 342 -3.98 1.05 7.72
C ASP A 342 -4.88 0.66 6.53
N PRO A 343 -4.34 0.65 5.29
CA PRO A 343 -5.04 0.16 4.12
C PRO A 343 -5.54 -1.27 4.31
N VAL A 344 -6.70 -1.59 3.76
CA VAL A 344 -7.24 -2.95 3.75
C VAL A 344 -6.80 -3.65 2.47
N VAL A 345 -5.76 -4.47 2.54
CA VAL A 345 -5.25 -5.21 1.38
C VAL A 345 -5.40 -6.69 1.61
N ALA A 346 -6.20 -7.34 0.78
CA ALA A 346 -6.38 -8.78 0.80
C ALA A 346 -5.22 -9.46 0.08
N LEU A 347 -4.55 -10.40 0.74
CA LEU A 347 -3.55 -11.22 0.05
C LEU A 347 -4.20 -12.02 -1.09
N PRO A 348 -3.51 -12.23 -2.21
CA PRO A 348 -4.03 -12.97 -3.34
C PRO A 348 -4.07 -14.49 -3.10
N VAL A 349 -4.33 -14.90 -1.86
CA VAL A 349 -4.38 -16.30 -1.42
C VAL A 349 -5.55 -16.57 -0.51
N ARG A 350 -5.98 -17.83 -0.51
CA ARG A 350 -6.92 -18.38 0.48
C ARG A 350 -6.27 -19.51 1.23
N LEU A 351 -6.47 -19.53 2.54
CA LEU A 351 -6.07 -20.61 3.41
C LEU A 351 -7.32 -21.37 3.86
N THR A 352 -7.33 -22.69 3.73
CA THR A 352 -8.44 -23.55 4.20
C THR A 352 -7.86 -24.76 4.90
N ALA A 353 -8.56 -25.25 5.93
CA ALA A 353 -8.21 -26.52 6.56
C ALA A 353 -8.48 -27.68 5.59
N VAL A 354 -7.61 -28.69 5.61
CA VAL A 354 -7.75 -29.93 4.83
C VAL A 354 -7.80 -31.11 5.77
N GLY A 355 -8.93 -31.80 5.80
CA GLY A 355 -9.16 -32.93 6.71
C GLY A 355 -9.32 -32.51 8.17
N GLU A 356 -9.19 -33.45 9.06
CA GLU A 356 -9.26 -33.25 10.49
C GLU A 356 -7.85 -33.07 11.06
N ALA A 357 -7.69 -32.18 12.06
CA ALA A 357 -6.48 -32.13 12.83
C ALA A 357 -6.42 -33.31 13.78
N SER A 358 -5.25 -33.79 14.10
CA SER A 358 -5.02 -34.90 15.01
C SER A 358 -3.96 -34.57 16.06
N LEU A 359 -4.02 -35.25 17.17
CA LEU A 359 -3.05 -35.16 18.25
C LEU A 359 -2.26 -36.46 18.33
N ARG A 360 -0.98 -36.35 18.52
CA ARG A 360 -0.11 -37.49 18.76
C ARG A 360 1.01 -37.14 19.74
N PRO A 361 1.55 -38.14 20.48
CA PRO A 361 2.77 -37.93 21.27
C PRO A 361 3.89 -37.43 20.40
N GLY A 362 4.65 -36.44 20.88
CA GLY A 362 5.86 -35.94 20.21
C GLY A 362 6.98 -36.99 20.38
N ASP A 363 7.65 -37.35 19.27
CA ASP A 363 8.87 -38.15 19.28
C ASP A 363 10.04 -37.24 18.87
N ASP A 364 10.82 -36.78 19.86
CA ASP A 364 12.04 -36.00 19.61
C ASP A 364 13.31 -36.88 19.59
N GLY A 365 13.14 -38.20 19.75
CA GLY A 365 14.26 -39.16 19.78
C GLY A 365 15.11 -39.08 21.06
N THR A 366 14.67 -38.32 22.07
CA THR A 366 15.32 -38.29 23.40
C THR A 366 14.45 -39.04 24.40
N ALA A 367 15.00 -40.10 25.04
CA ALA A 367 14.25 -40.98 25.94
C ALA A 367 13.89 -40.36 27.30
N ALA A 368 13.73 -39.05 27.42
CA ALA A 368 13.59 -38.36 28.69
C ALA A 368 12.23 -37.73 28.99
N ASP A 369 11.43 -37.33 27.96
CA ASP A 369 10.12 -36.69 28.17
C ASP A 369 9.14 -37.06 27.04
N ASP A 370 8.48 -38.23 27.18
CA ASP A 370 7.47 -38.75 26.24
C ASP A 370 6.09 -38.03 26.32
N ASP A 371 6.00 -36.92 27.03
CA ASP A 371 4.73 -36.27 27.34
C ASP A 371 4.40 -35.03 26.48
N ASP A 372 5.25 -34.68 25.49
CA ASP A 372 4.99 -33.55 24.61
C ASP A 372 4.00 -33.93 23.48
N GLU A 373 2.79 -33.42 23.58
CA GLU A 373 1.80 -33.59 22.51
C GLU A 373 2.06 -32.63 21.35
N VAL A 374 1.94 -33.13 20.14
CA VAL A 374 1.98 -32.32 18.92
C VAL A 374 0.65 -32.33 18.20
N ILE A 375 0.32 -31.21 17.57
CA ILE A 375 -0.91 -31.04 16.77
C ILE A 375 -0.53 -31.19 15.32
N ASP A 376 -1.02 -32.25 14.67
CA ASP A 376 -0.88 -32.42 13.21
C ASP A 376 -2.14 -31.94 12.50
N LEU A 377 -1.97 -31.08 11.52
CA LEU A 377 -3.04 -30.60 10.65
C LEU A 377 -2.51 -30.35 9.24
N SER A 378 -3.39 -30.19 8.30
CA SER A 378 -3.03 -29.76 6.95
C SER A 378 -3.84 -28.54 6.55
N VAL A 379 -3.19 -27.59 5.89
CA VAL A 379 -3.83 -26.41 5.32
C VAL A 379 -3.60 -26.38 3.82
N ARG A 380 -4.63 -25.97 3.09
CA ARG A 380 -4.53 -25.67 1.66
C ARG A 380 -4.32 -24.20 1.47
N VAL A 381 -3.23 -23.85 0.82
CA VAL A 381 -2.96 -22.51 0.34
C VAL A 381 -3.31 -22.48 -1.13
N ALA A 382 -4.33 -21.71 -1.51
CA ALA A 382 -4.80 -21.59 -2.89
C ALA A 382 -4.63 -20.15 -3.37
N SER A 383 -3.96 -19.95 -4.50
CA SER A 383 -3.89 -18.65 -5.17
C SER A 383 -5.25 -18.28 -5.76
N THR A 384 -5.64 -17.01 -5.61
CA THR A 384 -6.87 -16.44 -6.19
C THR A 384 -6.69 -15.96 -7.63
N GLY A 385 -5.53 -16.19 -8.25
CA GLY A 385 -5.28 -15.84 -9.64
C GLY A 385 -3.81 -15.61 -9.98
N THR A 386 -3.00 -15.15 -9.02
CA THR A 386 -1.58 -14.82 -9.20
C THR A 386 -0.68 -15.74 -8.38
N ALA A 387 0.59 -15.88 -8.77
CA ALA A 387 1.56 -16.62 -7.97
C ALA A 387 1.78 -15.87 -6.64
N TYR A 388 1.93 -16.65 -5.56
CA TYR A 388 2.13 -16.11 -4.23
C TYR A 388 3.29 -16.83 -3.54
N SER A 389 4.11 -16.06 -2.82
CA SER A 389 5.13 -16.57 -1.90
C SER A 389 5.00 -15.87 -0.56
N GLY A 390 5.03 -16.64 0.51
CA GLY A 390 4.85 -16.12 1.85
C GLY A 390 5.20 -17.14 2.92
N GLU A 391 4.75 -16.86 4.14
CA GLU A 391 4.99 -17.71 5.32
C GLU A 391 3.69 -18.09 6.00
N VAL A 392 3.57 -19.34 6.41
CA VAL A 392 2.49 -19.84 7.26
C VAL A 392 2.95 -19.87 8.71
N ARG A 393 2.14 -19.33 9.59
CA ARG A 393 2.36 -19.25 11.04
C ARG A 393 1.18 -19.86 11.80
N ALA A 394 1.45 -20.30 13.02
CA ALA A 394 0.43 -20.80 13.93
C ALA A 394 0.48 -20.07 15.25
N THR A 395 -0.71 -19.74 15.78
CA THR A 395 -0.84 -19.17 17.12
C THR A 395 -1.99 -19.85 17.88
N ILE A 396 -1.91 -19.89 19.18
CA ILE A 396 -2.96 -20.44 20.04
C ILE A 396 -3.38 -19.40 21.08
N THR A 397 -4.68 -19.25 21.30
CA THR A 397 -5.23 -18.38 22.33
C THR A 397 -5.92 -19.24 23.37
N GLY A 398 -5.45 -19.20 24.60
CA GLY A 398 -5.96 -19.99 25.71
C GLY A 398 -7.17 -19.36 26.41
N PRO A 399 -7.68 -20.04 27.47
CA PRO A 399 -8.80 -19.55 28.29
C PRO A 399 -8.52 -18.21 28.98
N ASP A 400 -7.25 -17.90 29.22
CA ASP A 400 -6.77 -16.64 29.78
C ASP A 400 -6.72 -15.47 28.77
N LYS A 401 -7.15 -15.72 27.52
CA LYS A 401 -7.10 -14.79 26.39
C LYS A 401 -5.68 -14.39 25.95
N ARG A 402 -4.67 -15.08 26.43
CA ARG A 402 -3.29 -14.87 25.98
C ARG A 402 -3.04 -15.62 24.69
N ARG A 403 -2.55 -14.91 23.69
CA ARG A 403 -2.15 -15.47 22.41
C ARG A 403 -0.66 -15.83 22.44
N LEU A 404 -0.34 -17.05 22.04
CA LEU A 404 1.02 -17.58 22.00
C LEU A 404 1.33 -18.06 20.57
N ALA A 405 2.54 -17.80 20.12
CA ALA A 405 3.03 -18.42 18.88
C ALA A 405 3.29 -19.92 19.14
N LEU A 406 2.90 -20.74 18.15
CA LEU A 406 3.22 -22.17 18.15
C LEU A 406 4.35 -22.45 17.16
N PRO A 407 5.48 -22.98 17.60
CA PRO A 407 6.52 -23.48 16.72
C PRO A 407 5.99 -24.57 15.77
N ILE A 408 6.46 -24.52 14.53
CA ILE A 408 6.18 -25.53 13.50
C ILE A 408 7.37 -26.47 13.43
N VAL A 409 7.14 -27.76 13.70
CA VAL A 409 8.16 -28.79 13.67
C VAL A 409 8.48 -29.14 12.22
N THR A 410 9.75 -29.13 11.87
CA THR A 410 10.26 -29.50 10.55
C THR A 410 11.34 -30.55 10.66
N GLY A 411 11.75 -31.15 9.55
CA GLY A 411 12.87 -32.11 9.54
C GLY A 411 14.24 -31.53 9.98
N THR A 412 14.34 -30.20 10.13
CA THR A 412 15.54 -29.48 10.55
C THR A 412 15.43 -28.82 11.92
N GLY A 413 14.28 -28.97 12.61
CA GLY A 413 13.99 -28.36 13.91
C GLY A 413 12.67 -27.60 13.92
N GLU A 414 12.51 -26.76 14.92
CA GLU A 414 11.32 -25.92 15.09
C GLU A 414 11.53 -24.54 14.48
N LEU A 415 10.51 -24.05 13.75
CA LEU A 415 10.52 -22.74 13.11
C LEU A 415 9.28 -21.92 13.55
N PRO A 416 9.40 -20.61 13.71
CA PRO A 416 8.26 -19.73 14.01
C PRO A 416 7.30 -19.59 12.82
N ALA A 417 7.76 -19.89 11.62
CA ALA A 417 7.01 -19.86 10.38
C ALA A 417 7.61 -20.80 9.34
N VAL A 418 6.81 -21.27 8.40
CA VAL A 418 7.27 -22.09 7.27
C VAL A 418 6.96 -21.44 5.95
N PRO A 419 7.91 -21.40 5.00
CA PRO A 419 7.68 -20.80 3.70
C PRO A 419 6.67 -21.61 2.89
N VAL A 420 5.87 -20.91 2.11
CA VAL A 420 4.95 -21.46 1.13
C VAL A 420 5.00 -20.67 -0.16
N SER A 421 4.99 -21.37 -1.28
CA SER A 421 4.84 -20.77 -2.60
C SER A 421 3.77 -21.52 -3.36
N VAL A 422 2.91 -20.79 -4.07
CA VAL A 422 1.82 -21.33 -4.86
C VAL A 422 1.79 -20.62 -6.22
N GLY A 423 1.71 -21.39 -7.30
CA GLY A 423 1.62 -20.84 -8.65
C GLY A 423 0.27 -20.16 -8.91
N ALA A 424 0.19 -19.33 -9.92
CA ALA A 424 -1.00 -18.62 -10.32
C ALA A 424 -2.18 -19.59 -10.56
N GLY A 425 -3.32 -19.36 -9.89
CA GLY A 425 -4.51 -20.21 -9.96
C GLY A 425 -4.33 -21.64 -9.43
N ALA A 426 -3.17 -21.94 -8.80
CA ALA A 426 -2.88 -23.26 -8.24
C ALA A 426 -3.20 -23.33 -6.75
N SER A 427 -3.08 -24.53 -6.18
CA SER A 427 -3.13 -24.74 -4.74
C SER A 427 -2.07 -25.74 -4.28
N VAL A 428 -1.62 -25.61 -3.04
CA VAL A 428 -0.71 -26.53 -2.39
C VAL A 428 -1.21 -26.88 -1.00
N ASP A 429 -1.19 -28.17 -0.66
CA ASP A 429 -1.51 -28.60 0.70
C ASP A 429 -0.21 -28.63 1.51
N ARG A 430 -0.25 -27.99 2.69
CA ARG A 430 0.87 -27.91 3.64
C ARG A 430 0.51 -28.67 4.90
N PRO A 431 1.12 -29.82 5.17
CA PRO A 431 1.05 -30.45 6.47
C PRO A 431 1.84 -29.61 7.48
N LEU A 432 1.27 -29.40 8.65
CA LEU A 432 1.88 -28.68 9.76
C LEU A 432 1.87 -29.59 10.99
N THR A 433 3.00 -29.70 11.65
CA THR A 433 3.12 -30.29 12.99
C THR A 433 3.47 -29.16 13.95
N LEU A 434 2.59 -28.87 14.90
CA LEU A 434 2.73 -27.76 15.83
C LEU A 434 3.07 -28.29 17.21
N ARG A 435 4.01 -27.68 17.92
CA ARG A 435 4.40 -28.05 19.25
C ARG A 435 4.15 -26.88 20.23
N PRO A 436 3.27 -27.03 21.22
CA PRO A 436 3.18 -26.07 22.31
C PRO A 436 4.50 -26.03 23.11
N ALA A 437 5.01 -24.83 23.39
CA ALA A 437 6.25 -24.63 24.16
C ALA A 437 6.13 -25.00 25.65
N ALA A 438 4.91 -25.25 26.12
CA ALA A 438 4.60 -25.71 27.49
C ALA A 438 3.22 -26.38 27.47
N PRO A 439 2.90 -27.24 28.46
CA PRO A 439 1.57 -27.83 28.59
C PRO A 439 0.47 -26.77 28.58
N LEU A 440 -0.56 -27.00 27.77
CA LEU A 440 -1.69 -26.08 27.67
C LEU A 440 -2.57 -26.16 28.92
N ALA A 441 -3.06 -25.03 29.42
CA ALA A 441 -3.95 -25.00 30.54
C ALA A 441 -5.30 -25.69 30.18
N PRO A 442 -5.94 -26.39 31.14
CA PRO A 442 -7.26 -26.96 30.91
C PRO A 442 -8.29 -25.93 30.46
N GLY A 443 -9.12 -26.28 29.45
CA GLY A 443 -10.18 -25.45 28.89
C GLY A 443 -10.10 -25.31 27.40
N ARG A 444 -10.93 -24.43 26.86
CA ARG A 444 -11.04 -24.20 25.42
C ARG A 444 -9.95 -23.26 24.94
N HIS A 445 -9.27 -23.69 23.89
CA HIS A 445 -8.29 -22.91 23.16
C HIS A 445 -8.75 -22.70 21.72
N GLU A 446 -8.25 -21.62 21.13
CA GLU A 446 -8.46 -21.28 19.72
C GLU A 446 -7.10 -21.32 19.01
N LEU A 447 -6.95 -22.27 18.10
CA LEU A 447 -5.78 -22.41 17.24
C LEU A 447 -6.03 -21.64 15.94
N VAL A 448 -5.19 -20.68 15.65
CA VAL A 448 -5.28 -19.85 14.44
C VAL A 448 -4.08 -20.09 13.57
N ILE A 449 -4.33 -20.46 12.32
CA ILE A 449 -3.32 -20.51 11.26
C ILE A 449 -3.44 -19.24 10.44
N SER A 450 -2.34 -18.56 10.25
CA SER A 450 -2.26 -17.31 9.48
C SER A 450 -1.24 -17.43 8.35
N ILE A 451 -1.39 -16.61 7.33
CA ILE A 451 -0.44 -16.47 6.24
C ILE A 451 -0.06 -15.00 6.10
N SER A 452 1.23 -14.74 5.88
CA SER A 452 1.76 -13.40 5.62
C SER A 452 2.64 -13.42 4.38
N ALA A 453 2.87 -12.28 3.74
CA ALA A 453 3.88 -12.15 2.72
C ALA A 453 5.28 -12.53 3.28
N ALA A 454 6.21 -12.91 2.39
CA ALA A 454 7.54 -13.38 2.79
C ALA A 454 8.38 -12.29 3.50
N ASP A 455 8.06 -11.04 3.29
CA ASP A 455 8.69 -9.85 3.90
C ASP A 455 8.19 -9.52 5.31
N GLY A 456 7.22 -10.29 5.83
CA GLY A 456 6.67 -10.09 7.17
C GLY A 456 5.49 -9.14 7.26
N GLY A 457 4.94 -8.71 6.13
CA GLY A 457 3.73 -7.86 6.07
C GLY A 457 2.52 -8.45 6.79
N ALA A 458 1.42 -7.70 6.87
CA ALA A 458 0.22 -8.03 7.63
C ALA A 458 -0.24 -9.48 7.42
N ALA A 459 -0.35 -10.25 8.51
CA ALA A 459 -0.80 -11.63 8.44
C ALA A 459 -2.32 -11.69 8.30
N GLN A 460 -2.82 -12.46 7.34
CA GLN A 460 -4.23 -12.82 7.27
C GLN A 460 -4.50 -14.06 8.11
N GLU A 461 -5.49 -13.97 8.98
CA GLU A 461 -5.97 -15.09 9.79
C GLU A 461 -7.04 -15.84 9.00
N LEU A 462 -6.74 -17.05 8.53
CA LEU A 462 -7.57 -17.71 7.52
C LEU A 462 -8.15 -19.06 7.93
N ALA A 463 -7.63 -19.69 8.99
CA ALA A 463 -8.17 -20.94 9.50
C ALA A 463 -8.14 -20.98 11.03
N VAL A 464 -9.28 -21.24 11.64
CA VAL A 464 -9.45 -21.31 13.09
C VAL A 464 -9.95 -22.69 13.48
N PHE A 465 -9.28 -23.31 14.45
CA PHE A 465 -9.63 -24.61 15.00
C PHE A 465 -9.94 -24.47 16.49
N GLY A 466 -11.01 -25.08 16.96
CA GLY A 466 -11.29 -25.22 18.38
C GLY A 466 -10.49 -26.40 18.96
N LEU A 467 -9.80 -26.20 20.07
CA LEU A 467 -9.05 -27.21 20.82
C LEU A 467 -9.55 -27.21 22.27
N GLU A 468 -9.88 -28.40 22.82
CA GLU A 468 -10.28 -28.52 24.20
C GLU A 468 -9.20 -29.30 24.96
N VAL A 469 -8.72 -28.72 26.07
CA VAL A 469 -7.78 -29.35 26.99
C VAL A 469 -8.52 -29.82 28.24
N ALA A 470 -8.58 -31.12 28.45
CA ALA A 470 -9.20 -31.70 29.65
C ALA A 470 -8.38 -31.41 30.92
N PRO A 471 -8.96 -31.56 32.12
CA PRO A 471 -8.23 -31.34 33.37
C PRO A 471 -7.04 -32.30 33.60
N ASP A 472 -7.03 -33.44 32.93
CA ASP A 472 -5.92 -34.41 32.97
C ASP A 472 -4.85 -34.14 31.90
N GLY A 473 -4.95 -33.03 31.15
CA GLY A 473 -4.04 -32.65 30.10
C GLY A 473 -4.38 -33.21 28.72
N THR A 474 -5.39 -34.09 28.60
CA THR A 474 -5.76 -34.67 27.31
C THR A 474 -6.31 -33.61 26.38
N LEU A 475 -5.76 -33.56 25.16
CA LEU A 475 -6.21 -32.64 24.11
C LEU A 475 -7.29 -33.33 23.24
N SER A 476 -8.29 -32.57 22.88
CA SER A 476 -9.29 -32.98 21.88
C SER A 476 -9.62 -31.81 20.94
N LEU A 477 -9.83 -32.15 19.67
CA LEU A 477 -10.30 -31.16 18.71
C LEU A 477 -11.80 -31.04 18.78
N GLY A 478 -12.30 -29.82 18.99
CA GLY A 478 -13.72 -29.55 18.94
C GLY A 478 -14.28 -29.84 17.54
N SER A 479 -15.40 -30.55 17.46
CA SER A 479 -16.13 -30.80 16.23
C SER A 479 -16.72 -29.48 15.70
N GLY A 480 -15.98 -28.80 14.87
CA GLY A 480 -16.42 -27.58 14.20
C GLY A 480 -15.22 -26.90 13.51
N ALA A 481 -15.05 -27.15 12.23
CA ALA A 481 -14.33 -26.20 11.38
C ALA A 481 -15.12 -24.90 11.46
N LEU A 482 -14.63 -23.93 12.25
CA LEU A 482 -15.13 -22.56 12.19
C LEU A 482 -14.73 -22.04 10.82
N GLY A 483 -15.71 -21.89 9.95
CA GLY A 483 -15.52 -21.45 8.58
C GLY A 483 -14.73 -20.13 8.54
N SER A 484 -14.03 -19.93 7.43
CA SER A 484 -13.44 -18.65 7.05
C SER A 484 -14.43 -17.52 7.34
N ALA A 485 -14.19 -16.78 8.43
CA ALA A 485 -14.90 -15.54 8.65
C ALA A 485 -14.28 -14.51 7.71
N PRO A 486 -15.03 -13.93 6.77
CA PRO A 486 -14.61 -12.69 6.16
C PRO A 486 -14.52 -11.66 7.29
N ILE A 487 -13.46 -10.86 7.32
CA ILE A 487 -13.39 -9.69 8.19
C ILE A 487 -14.55 -8.80 7.76
N GLY A 488 -15.67 -8.94 8.45
CA GLY A 488 -16.91 -8.25 8.18
C GLY A 488 -16.90 -6.94 8.93
N SER A 489 -17.05 -5.88 8.19
CA SER A 489 -17.65 -4.60 8.59
C SER A 489 -18.43 -4.69 9.91
N SER A 490 -17.91 -4.12 10.99
CA SER A 490 -18.74 -3.65 12.10
C SER A 490 -19.44 -2.38 11.64
N GLY A 491 -20.68 -2.55 11.14
CA GLY A 491 -21.59 -1.45 10.92
C GLY A 491 -22.11 -0.89 12.24
N SER A 492 -22.37 0.36 12.21
CA SER A 492 -23.09 1.36 12.98
C SER A 492 -22.27 2.26 13.83
#